data_3429f63961a1ed026273429ff9424798
#
_entry.id   3429f63961a1ed026273429ff9424798
#
_cell.length_a   1.000
_cell.length_b   1.000
_cell.length_c   1.000
_cell.angle_alpha   90.00
_cell.angle_beta   90.00
_cell.angle_gamma   90.00
#
_symmetry.space_group_name_H-M   'P 1'
#
loop_
_entity.id
_entity.type
_entity.pdbx_description
1 polymer ?
#
loop_
_entity_poly.entity_id
_entity_poly.type
_entity_poly.pdbx_seq_one_letter_code
_entity_poly.pdbx_strand_id
1 'polypeptide(L)'
;MPRADGLAAIKFCLEGSHLTSWVCGGEEQLFLSDKANFVADKMAIRGGIPICWPAFNERNLKAGKHGIVRTSERWMIHGADTEPDGTPWMELEHEACYLEVDTGTNAIVGYHYDEPVAADVGEEAAVVVPALLRMKFEVKPTSLRMEMRVENKGEAAFKFSTVLHSYFKVNQMPVTVHGLQSKSGLKDGQPFTDDAEEVVVDGGLETQRLYQDVQREVSWVTQAADGGTKKLTLTKSANLPDIVLWNSGEAGAKGLEDMEEGGHLRYLCVEPGICESAEAVVGAGETWMGWQEISVEAV
;
A
#
# COMPACT_ATOMS: atom_id res chain seq x y z
N MET A 1 -25.67 -6.48 -15.06
CA MET A 1 -25.24 -5.43 -16.00
C MET A 1 -24.74 -4.26 -15.18
N PRO A 2 -23.52 -3.73 -15.40
CA PRO A 2 -23.12 -2.51 -14.74
C PRO A 2 -24.12 -1.42 -15.07
N ARG A 3 -24.55 -0.64 -14.07
CA ARG A 3 -25.44 0.50 -14.33
C ARG A 3 -24.77 1.47 -15.27
N ALA A 4 -25.56 2.01 -16.23
CA ALA A 4 -25.12 2.79 -17.39
C ALA A 4 -24.56 4.19 -17.05
N ASP A 5 -24.40 4.54 -15.82
CA ASP A 5 -23.92 5.83 -15.33
C ASP A 5 -22.40 5.85 -15.02
N GLY A 6 -21.69 4.74 -15.24
CA GLY A 6 -20.21 4.71 -15.37
C GLY A 6 -19.37 5.49 -14.36
N LEU A 7 -19.94 5.96 -13.26
CA LEU A 7 -19.28 6.81 -12.28
C LEU A 7 -18.35 5.95 -11.41
N ALA A 8 -17.06 6.07 -11.68
CA ALA A 8 -16.04 5.70 -10.72
C ALA A 8 -15.79 6.91 -9.80
N ALA A 9 -15.60 6.63 -8.51
CA ALA A 9 -15.33 7.66 -7.52
C ALA A 9 -14.35 7.15 -6.46
N ILE A 10 -13.52 8.04 -5.95
CA ILE A 10 -12.64 7.77 -4.82
C ILE A 10 -12.94 8.71 -3.67
N LYS A 11 -12.63 8.23 -2.45
CA LYS A 11 -12.54 9.07 -1.25
C LYS A 11 -11.21 8.78 -0.57
N PHE A 12 -10.60 9.81 -0.02
CA PHE A 12 -9.36 9.67 0.73
C PHE A 12 -9.40 10.56 1.97
N CYS A 13 -8.64 10.17 2.98
CA CYS A 13 -8.27 11.01 4.10
C CYS A 13 -6.93 11.67 3.76
N LEU A 14 -6.78 12.99 3.98
CA LEU A 14 -5.50 13.67 3.77
C LEU A 14 -4.44 13.08 4.68
N GLU A 15 -4.80 12.78 5.93
CA GLU A 15 -3.92 12.04 6.83
C GLU A 15 -3.51 10.71 6.18
N GLY A 16 -2.20 10.53 6.04
CA GLY A 16 -1.61 9.36 5.43
C GLY A 16 -1.77 9.26 3.91
N SER A 17 -2.35 10.27 3.23
CA SER A 17 -2.78 10.14 1.82
C SER A 17 -3.59 8.86 1.61
N HIS A 18 -4.42 8.52 2.60
CA HIS A 18 -5.06 7.22 2.74
C HIS A 18 -6.31 7.14 1.88
N LEU A 19 -6.27 6.33 0.83
CA LEU A 19 -7.46 6.04 0.01
C LEU A 19 -8.41 5.14 0.80
N THR A 20 -9.60 5.65 1.15
CA THR A 20 -10.56 4.95 2.02
C THR A 20 -11.71 4.32 1.27
N SER A 21 -11.95 4.72 0.02
CA SER A 21 -13.05 4.20 -0.81
C SER A 21 -12.70 4.31 -2.29
N TRP A 22 -13.05 3.28 -3.04
CA TRP A 22 -13.05 3.28 -4.49
C TRP A 22 -14.33 2.60 -4.99
N VAL A 23 -15.26 3.39 -5.50
CA VAL A 23 -16.49 2.90 -6.12
C VAL A 23 -16.24 2.73 -7.63
N CYS A 24 -16.52 1.54 -8.14
CA CYS A 24 -16.42 1.20 -9.54
C CYS A 24 -17.68 0.42 -9.95
N GLY A 25 -18.34 0.84 -11.04
CA GLY A 25 -19.60 0.19 -11.47
C GLY A 25 -20.74 0.30 -10.43
N GLY A 26 -20.70 1.29 -9.54
CA GLY A 26 -21.67 1.48 -8.46
C GLY A 26 -21.45 0.59 -7.25
N GLU A 27 -20.33 -0.14 -7.19
CA GLU A 27 -19.96 -1.01 -6.06
C GLU A 27 -18.61 -0.57 -5.44
N GLU A 28 -18.55 -0.61 -4.07
CA GLU A 28 -17.33 -0.36 -3.32
C GLU A 28 -16.35 -1.52 -3.50
N GLN A 29 -15.12 -1.23 -3.93
CA GLN A 29 -14.08 -2.23 -4.17
C GLN A 29 -13.08 -2.37 -3.03
N LEU A 30 -13.01 -1.38 -2.14
CA LEU A 30 -12.12 -1.42 -0.98
C LEU A 30 -12.89 -1.82 0.27
N PHE A 31 -12.23 -2.56 1.15
CA PHE A 31 -12.73 -2.79 2.49
C PHE A 31 -12.30 -1.63 3.39
N LEU A 32 -13.23 -1.13 4.18
CA LEU A 32 -12.99 -0.22 5.28
C LEU A 32 -13.74 -0.76 6.48
N SER A 33 -13.06 -0.91 7.62
CA SER A 33 -13.70 -1.40 8.85
C SER A 33 -14.75 -0.40 9.34
N ASP A 34 -15.90 -0.91 9.79
CA ASP A 34 -16.95 -0.12 10.42
C ASP A 34 -16.49 0.49 11.76
N LYS A 35 -15.36 -0.02 12.31
CA LYS A 35 -14.68 0.51 13.50
C LYS A 35 -13.39 1.26 13.19
N ALA A 36 -13.13 1.56 11.91
CA ALA A 36 -11.93 2.28 11.52
C ALA A 36 -11.81 3.61 12.28
N ASN A 37 -10.64 3.86 12.85
CA ASN A 37 -10.35 5.08 13.59
C ASN A 37 -9.72 6.11 12.66
N PHE A 38 -10.32 7.30 12.61
CA PHE A 38 -9.87 8.44 11.80
C PHE A 38 -9.20 9.53 12.65
N VAL A 39 -8.73 9.18 13.86
CA VAL A 39 -8.02 10.13 14.72
C VAL A 39 -6.54 10.10 14.41
N ALA A 40 -6.03 11.24 13.94
CA ALA A 40 -4.63 11.48 13.63
C ALA A 40 -3.65 11.02 14.72
N ASP A 41 -2.44 10.70 14.32
CA ASP A 41 -1.26 10.35 15.14
C ASP A 41 -1.40 9.13 16.06
N LYS A 42 -2.50 8.40 16.03
CA LYS A 42 -2.69 7.27 16.95
C LYS A 42 -2.61 5.91 16.30
N MET A 43 -3.30 5.71 15.20
CA MET A 43 -3.36 4.42 14.51
C MET A 43 -3.65 4.63 13.03
N ALA A 44 -3.10 3.77 12.18
CA ALA A 44 -3.51 3.75 10.77
C ALA A 44 -4.98 3.37 10.65
N ILE A 45 -5.70 3.99 9.71
CA ILE A 45 -7.09 3.66 9.37
C ILE A 45 -7.16 2.20 8.92
N ARG A 46 -8.07 1.39 9.53
CA ARG A 46 -8.23 -0.03 9.21
C ARG A 46 -9.00 -0.23 7.92
N GLY A 47 -8.30 -0.61 6.85
CA GLY A 47 -8.87 -0.80 5.52
C GLY A 47 -8.37 0.23 4.52
N GLY A 48 -9.00 0.32 3.35
CA GLY A 48 -8.53 1.20 2.29
C GLY A 48 -7.15 0.82 1.74
N ILE A 49 -6.32 1.81 1.44
CA ILE A 49 -4.95 1.62 0.96
C ILE A 49 -3.99 2.52 1.74
N PRO A 50 -3.55 2.13 2.95
CA PRO A 50 -2.48 2.82 3.66
C PRO A 50 -1.13 2.65 2.94
N ILE A 51 -0.28 3.67 3.05
CA ILE A 51 1.05 3.70 2.44
C ILE A 51 2.09 3.40 3.51
N CYS A 52 2.81 2.28 3.37
CA CYS A 52 3.93 1.95 4.25
C CYS A 52 5.21 2.56 3.68
N TRP A 53 5.80 3.53 4.35
CA TRP A 53 7.07 4.17 3.97
C TRP A 53 7.68 4.88 5.19
N PRO A 54 8.99 4.91 5.38
CA PRO A 54 10.08 4.36 4.55
C PRO A 54 10.40 2.90 4.84
N ALA A 55 9.57 2.22 5.61
CA ALA A 55 9.76 0.82 5.98
C ALA A 55 8.45 0.04 5.96
N PHE A 56 8.55 -1.26 5.65
CA PHE A 56 7.50 -2.24 5.86
C PHE A 56 7.85 -3.15 7.04
N ASN A 57 6.85 -3.50 7.89
CA ASN A 57 7.05 -4.19 9.18
C ASN A 57 7.90 -3.39 10.19
N GLU A 58 8.42 -4.06 11.21
CA GLU A 58 9.30 -3.49 12.22
C GLU A 58 10.73 -3.56 11.72
N ARG A 59 11.16 -2.57 10.96
CA ARG A 59 12.57 -2.41 10.59
C ARG A 59 13.14 -1.25 11.37
N ASN A 60 13.83 -1.53 12.47
CA ASN A 60 14.76 -0.71 13.27
C ASN A 60 14.62 0.83 13.24
N LEU A 61 13.49 1.36 12.74
CA LEU A 61 13.22 2.77 12.73
C LEU A 61 12.47 3.14 13.99
N LYS A 62 12.85 4.21 14.64
CA LYS A 62 12.06 4.87 15.71
C LYS A 62 10.62 5.20 15.28
N ALA A 63 10.31 4.96 14.02
CA ALA A 63 9.05 5.25 13.33
C ALA A 63 7.90 4.28 13.63
N GLY A 64 8.15 3.16 14.31
CA GLY A 64 7.14 2.12 14.52
C GLY A 64 6.86 1.27 13.28
N LYS A 65 5.92 0.34 13.43
CA LYS A 65 5.53 -0.63 12.39
C LYS A 65 4.98 0.10 11.16
N HIS A 66 5.47 -0.25 9.96
CA HIS A 66 5.05 0.27 8.64
C HIS A 66 5.38 1.75 8.37
N GLY A 67 6.35 2.32 9.07
CA GLY A 67 6.85 3.66 8.80
C GLY A 67 5.96 4.80 9.28
N ILE A 68 6.14 5.99 8.72
CA ILE A 68 5.66 7.25 9.28
C ILE A 68 4.53 7.92 8.50
N VAL A 69 4.48 7.72 7.17
CA VAL A 69 3.62 8.57 6.34
C VAL A 69 2.14 8.23 6.40
N ARG A 70 1.79 6.98 6.76
CA ARG A 70 0.40 6.51 6.82
C ARG A 70 -0.45 7.13 7.93
N THR A 71 0.19 7.76 8.92
CA THR A 71 -0.47 8.47 10.04
C THR A 71 -0.08 9.94 10.08
N SER A 72 0.58 10.45 9.04
CA SER A 72 1.03 11.83 8.97
C SER A 72 -0.07 12.77 8.52
N GLU A 73 -0.25 13.88 9.23
CA GLU A 73 -1.14 14.97 8.86
C GLU A 73 -0.52 15.94 7.82
N ARG A 74 0.75 15.70 7.41
CA ARG A 74 1.52 16.63 6.56
C ARG A 74 1.31 16.41 5.07
N TRP A 75 0.23 15.76 4.67
CA TRP A 75 -0.18 15.62 3.29
C TRP A 75 -1.08 16.77 2.87
N MET A 76 -0.84 17.29 1.67
CA MET A 76 -1.64 18.36 1.07
C MET A 76 -1.99 18.02 -0.37
N ILE A 77 -3.05 18.63 -0.89
CA ILE A 77 -3.37 18.53 -2.32
C ILE A 77 -2.35 19.35 -3.10
N HIS A 78 -1.58 18.69 -3.96
CA HIS A 78 -0.60 19.31 -4.84
C HIS A 78 -1.23 19.77 -6.15
N GLY A 79 -2.15 18.94 -6.70
CA GLY A 79 -2.85 19.27 -7.93
C GLY A 79 -3.99 18.30 -8.24
N ALA A 80 -4.87 18.74 -9.12
CA ALA A 80 -5.90 17.90 -9.70
C ALA A 80 -6.29 18.46 -11.08
N ASP A 81 -6.44 17.57 -12.06
CA ASP A 81 -6.81 17.94 -13.43
C ASP A 81 -7.36 16.70 -14.15
N THR A 82 -7.45 16.78 -15.46
CA THR A 82 -7.89 15.71 -16.34
C THR A 82 -6.81 15.47 -17.39
N GLU A 83 -6.42 14.23 -17.57
CA GLU A 83 -5.50 13.82 -18.64
C GLU A 83 -6.12 14.08 -20.03
N PRO A 84 -5.32 14.15 -21.12
CA PRO A 84 -5.82 14.38 -22.48
C PRO A 84 -6.85 13.34 -22.95
N ASP A 85 -6.86 12.14 -22.39
CA ASP A 85 -7.83 11.08 -22.67
C ASP A 85 -9.13 11.21 -21.86
N GLY A 86 -9.26 12.24 -21.05
CA GLY A 86 -10.42 12.49 -20.18
C GLY A 86 -10.33 11.82 -18.81
N THR A 87 -9.23 11.16 -18.46
CA THR A 87 -9.04 10.52 -17.14
C THR A 87 -8.79 11.57 -16.06
N PRO A 88 -9.65 11.71 -15.05
CA PRO A 88 -9.40 12.62 -13.93
C PRO A 88 -8.26 12.08 -13.05
N TRP A 89 -7.43 12.99 -12.56
CA TRP A 89 -6.38 12.68 -11.62
C TRP A 89 -6.29 13.69 -10.48
N MET A 90 -5.73 13.24 -9.37
CA MET A 90 -5.37 14.07 -8.23
C MET A 90 -4.00 13.63 -7.72
N GLU A 91 -3.17 14.59 -7.32
CA GLU A 91 -1.87 14.37 -6.70
C GLU A 91 -1.83 15.00 -5.31
N LEU A 92 -1.40 14.21 -4.33
CA LEU A 92 -1.11 14.66 -2.98
C LEU A 92 0.41 14.69 -2.79
N GLU A 93 0.89 15.67 -2.04
CA GLU A 93 2.29 15.84 -1.66
C GLU A 93 2.41 15.82 -0.15
N HIS A 94 3.35 15.05 0.37
CA HIS A 94 3.76 15.11 1.76
C HIS A 94 4.85 16.17 1.90
N GLU A 95 4.75 17.04 2.90
CA GLU A 95 5.85 17.95 3.25
C GLU A 95 7.16 17.17 3.43
N ALA A 96 8.28 17.81 3.13
CA ALA A 96 9.56 17.15 3.18
C ALA A 96 9.80 16.48 4.55
N CYS A 97 10.15 15.19 4.52
CA CYS A 97 10.70 14.49 5.66
C CYS A 97 12.21 14.60 5.64
N TYR A 98 12.81 14.90 6.76
CA TYR A 98 14.27 14.96 6.91
C TYR A 98 14.75 13.63 7.49
N LEU A 99 15.40 12.83 6.64
CA LEU A 99 15.85 11.48 6.98
C LEU A 99 17.27 11.55 7.56
N GLU A 100 17.49 10.93 8.70
CA GLU A 100 18.85 10.66 9.19
C GLU A 100 19.35 9.40 8.46
N VAL A 101 20.43 9.54 7.70
CA VAL A 101 20.97 8.49 6.83
C VAL A 101 22.40 8.16 7.23
N ASP A 102 22.65 6.89 7.55
CA ASP A 102 24.00 6.37 7.71
C ASP A 102 24.69 6.30 6.35
N THR A 103 25.78 7.07 6.18
CA THR A 103 26.47 7.20 4.89
C THR A 103 27.27 5.98 4.46
N GLY A 104 27.58 5.06 5.39
CA GLY A 104 28.29 3.82 5.08
C GLY A 104 27.36 2.75 4.47
N THR A 105 26.08 2.76 4.85
CA THR A 105 25.10 1.75 4.45
C THR A 105 23.94 2.31 3.63
N ASN A 106 23.78 3.63 3.57
CA ASN A 106 22.63 4.37 3.06
C ASN A 106 21.31 4.04 3.80
N ALA A 107 21.37 3.42 4.98
CA ALA A 107 20.20 3.08 5.76
C ALA A 107 19.63 4.32 6.45
N ILE A 108 18.29 4.42 6.49
CA ILE A 108 17.60 5.42 7.30
C ILE A 108 17.64 4.93 8.74
N VAL A 109 18.22 5.73 9.63
CA VAL A 109 18.36 5.43 11.08
C VAL A 109 17.48 6.30 11.96
N GLY A 110 16.94 7.39 11.41
CA GLY A 110 16.02 8.31 12.06
C GLY A 110 15.29 9.19 11.06
N TYR A 111 14.39 10.03 11.56
CA TYR A 111 13.69 11.02 10.74
C TYR A 111 13.19 12.19 11.59
N HIS A 112 13.00 13.33 10.95
CA HIS A 112 12.37 14.52 11.51
C HIS A 112 11.32 15.04 10.52
N TYR A 113 10.25 15.64 11.04
CA TYR A 113 9.26 16.32 10.21
C TYR A 113 9.68 17.77 9.90
N ASP A 114 10.43 18.38 10.79
CA ASP A 114 10.98 19.73 10.60
C ASP A 114 12.49 19.62 10.38
N GLU A 115 13.10 20.60 9.69
CA GLU A 115 14.55 20.61 9.48
C GLU A 115 15.28 20.59 10.82
N PRO A 116 16.04 19.53 11.14
CA PRO A 116 16.68 19.42 12.43
C PRO A 116 17.85 20.38 12.54
N VAL A 117 18.07 20.93 13.74
CA VAL A 117 19.33 21.61 14.04
C VAL A 117 20.44 20.57 14.27
N ALA A 118 21.69 20.92 14.01
CA ALA A 118 22.82 19.99 14.07
C ALA A 118 22.97 19.23 15.41
N ALA A 119 22.43 19.78 16.52
CA ALA A 119 22.44 19.15 17.84
C ALA A 119 21.41 17.99 17.98
N ASP A 120 20.44 17.88 17.08
CA ASP A 120 19.38 16.87 17.13
C ASP A 120 19.74 15.61 16.35
N VAL A 121 20.80 15.64 15.55
CA VAL A 121 21.28 14.50 14.72
C VAL A 121 22.10 13.55 15.62
N GLY A 122 21.62 12.31 15.76
CA GLY A 122 22.04 11.40 16.82
C GLY A 122 23.38 10.66 16.66
N GLU A 123 24.01 10.58 15.49
CA GLU A 123 25.26 9.84 15.29
C GLU A 123 26.24 10.61 14.41
N GLU A 124 27.56 10.55 14.74
CA GLU A 124 28.62 11.26 13.99
C GLU A 124 28.72 10.88 12.51
N ALA A 125 28.17 9.74 12.09
CA ALA A 125 28.21 9.23 10.72
C ALA A 125 26.90 9.47 9.93
N ALA A 126 25.87 10.01 10.55
CA ALA A 126 24.61 10.26 9.87
C ALA A 126 24.57 11.65 9.22
N VAL A 127 23.93 11.72 8.06
CA VAL A 127 23.62 12.98 7.38
C VAL A 127 22.10 13.14 7.25
N VAL A 128 21.65 14.39 7.23
CA VAL A 128 20.23 14.70 7.05
C VAL A 128 19.94 14.83 5.56
N VAL A 129 18.99 14.05 5.07
CA VAL A 129 18.56 14.01 3.68
C VAL A 129 17.09 14.38 3.57
N PRO A 130 16.72 15.54 3.00
CA PRO A 130 15.34 15.87 2.73
C PRO A 130 14.75 14.94 1.65
N ALA A 131 13.59 14.34 1.92
CA ALA A 131 12.85 13.53 0.97
C ALA A 131 11.44 14.09 0.79
N LEU A 132 10.99 14.18 -0.46
CA LEU A 132 9.66 14.62 -0.84
C LEU A 132 8.88 13.43 -1.41
N LEU A 133 7.64 13.24 -0.94
CA LEU A 133 6.78 12.18 -1.43
C LEU A 133 5.57 12.74 -2.16
N ARG A 134 5.15 12.07 -3.24
CA ARG A 134 3.90 12.35 -3.93
C ARG A 134 3.13 11.08 -4.18
N MET A 135 1.80 11.20 -4.09
CA MET A 135 0.85 10.15 -4.45
C MET A 135 -0.10 10.68 -5.51
N LYS A 136 -0.07 10.09 -6.72
CA LYS A 136 -1.01 10.41 -7.79
C LYS A 136 -2.07 9.30 -7.89
N PHE A 137 -3.32 9.72 -8.01
CA PHE A 137 -4.48 8.85 -8.21
C PHE A 137 -5.11 9.17 -9.55
N GLU A 138 -5.29 8.17 -10.41
CA GLU A 138 -6.00 8.27 -11.68
C GLU A 138 -7.19 7.31 -11.65
N VAL A 139 -8.39 7.83 -11.96
CA VAL A 139 -9.63 7.07 -11.83
C VAL A 139 -10.30 6.92 -13.19
N LYS A 140 -10.38 5.69 -13.67
CA LYS A 140 -11.10 5.32 -14.89
C LYS A 140 -12.41 4.61 -14.55
N PRO A 141 -13.35 4.46 -15.49
CA PRO A 141 -14.63 3.79 -15.21
C PRO A 141 -14.50 2.39 -14.62
N THR A 142 -13.44 1.66 -14.96
CA THR A 142 -13.20 0.27 -14.51
C THR A 142 -11.84 0.05 -13.87
N SER A 143 -11.03 1.09 -13.67
CA SER A 143 -9.73 0.95 -13.02
C SER A 143 -9.35 2.15 -12.17
N LEU A 144 -8.46 1.88 -11.21
CA LEU A 144 -7.81 2.85 -10.36
C LEU A 144 -6.31 2.64 -10.43
N ARG A 145 -5.56 3.69 -10.78
CA ARG A 145 -4.12 3.70 -10.73
C ARG A 145 -3.64 4.58 -9.59
N MET A 146 -2.69 4.07 -8.82
CA MET A 146 -1.98 4.80 -7.77
C MET A 146 -0.49 4.78 -8.09
N GLU A 147 0.14 5.95 -8.11
CA GLU A 147 1.56 6.11 -8.36
C GLU A 147 2.21 6.87 -7.20
N MET A 148 3.24 6.27 -6.63
CA MET A 148 4.07 6.86 -5.59
C MET A 148 5.39 7.32 -6.16
N ARG A 149 5.78 8.55 -5.82
CA ARG A 149 7.10 9.12 -6.12
C ARG A 149 7.81 9.48 -4.83
N VAL A 150 9.09 9.16 -4.77
CA VAL A 150 10.00 9.52 -3.67
C VAL A 150 11.17 10.26 -4.28
N GLU A 151 11.26 11.53 -4.00
CA GLU A 151 12.32 12.40 -4.51
C GLU A 151 13.35 12.68 -3.42
N ASN A 152 14.61 12.41 -3.69
CA ASN A 152 15.74 12.75 -2.84
C ASN A 152 16.16 14.20 -3.12
N LYS A 153 15.89 15.10 -2.19
CA LYS A 153 16.25 16.52 -2.29
C LYS A 153 17.62 16.83 -1.69
N GLY A 154 18.31 15.83 -1.15
CA GLY A 154 19.62 15.99 -0.50
C GLY A 154 20.79 15.53 -1.38
N GLU A 155 21.96 15.47 -0.76
CA GLU A 155 23.23 15.17 -1.43
C GLU A 155 23.74 13.74 -1.16
N ALA A 156 23.08 12.97 -0.29
CA ALA A 156 23.43 11.59 0.01
C ALA A 156 22.30 10.64 -0.44
N ALA A 157 22.68 9.44 -0.88
CA ALA A 157 21.71 8.39 -1.22
C ALA A 157 21.07 7.81 0.06
N PHE A 158 19.82 7.36 -0.04
CA PHE A 158 19.16 6.58 1.00
C PHE A 158 18.45 5.37 0.45
N LYS A 159 18.19 4.38 1.34
CA LYS A 159 17.44 3.16 1.04
C LYS A 159 16.11 3.18 1.77
N PHE A 160 15.09 2.63 1.14
CA PHE A 160 13.78 2.43 1.79
C PHE A 160 13.10 1.16 1.31
N SER A 161 12.12 0.69 2.08
CA SER A 161 11.10 -0.25 1.64
C SER A 161 9.73 0.42 1.66
N THR A 162 8.82 -0.06 0.82
CA THR A 162 7.47 0.51 0.72
C THR A 162 6.46 -0.56 0.33
N VAL A 163 5.22 -0.39 0.79
CA VAL A 163 4.09 -1.25 0.43
C VAL A 163 2.84 -0.38 0.29
N LEU A 164 2.08 -0.61 -0.76
CA LEU A 164 0.71 -0.12 -0.91
C LEU A 164 -0.23 -1.18 -0.30
N HIS A 165 -0.56 -1.01 0.99
CA HIS A 165 -1.22 -2.02 1.83
C HIS A 165 -2.72 -2.11 1.52
N SER A 166 -3.05 -2.63 0.34
CA SER A 166 -4.38 -2.58 -0.26
C SER A 166 -5.33 -3.62 0.33
N TYR A 167 -6.42 -3.18 0.96
CA TYR A 167 -7.52 -4.01 1.46
C TYR A 167 -8.64 -4.05 0.43
N PHE A 168 -8.76 -5.14 -0.32
CA PHE A 168 -9.85 -5.30 -1.29
C PHE A 168 -11.06 -5.93 -0.62
N LYS A 169 -12.24 -5.35 -0.88
CA LYS A 169 -13.50 -5.90 -0.41
C LYS A 169 -13.81 -7.19 -1.14
N VAL A 170 -14.15 -8.23 -0.38
CA VAL A 170 -14.70 -9.47 -0.89
C VAL A 170 -16.06 -9.71 -0.27
N ASN A 171 -17.00 -10.24 -1.04
CA ASN A 171 -18.37 -10.50 -0.58
C ASN A 171 -18.56 -11.95 -0.12
N GLN A 172 -17.53 -12.78 -0.33
CA GLN A 172 -17.54 -14.16 0.15
C GLN A 172 -16.10 -14.68 0.28
N MET A 173 -15.90 -15.59 1.23
CA MET A 173 -14.72 -16.45 1.36
C MET A 173 -15.13 -17.90 1.09
N PRO A 174 -14.23 -18.79 0.64
CA PRO A 174 -12.81 -18.50 0.31
C PRO A 174 -12.63 -17.76 -1.01
N VAL A 175 -11.44 -17.15 -1.20
CA VAL A 175 -11.00 -16.51 -2.44
C VAL A 175 -9.74 -17.20 -2.95
N THR A 176 -9.74 -17.59 -4.24
CA THR A 176 -8.55 -18.09 -4.94
C THR A 176 -7.83 -16.92 -5.62
N VAL A 177 -6.51 -16.82 -5.37
CA VAL A 177 -5.65 -15.79 -5.93
C VAL A 177 -4.74 -16.42 -6.98
N HIS A 178 -4.70 -15.85 -8.17
CA HIS A 178 -3.91 -16.29 -9.31
C HIS A 178 -2.68 -15.40 -9.52
N GLY A 179 -1.61 -15.97 -10.07
CA GLY A 179 -0.35 -15.27 -10.34
C GLY A 179 0.71 -15.43 -9.25
N LEU A 180 0.39 -16.16 -8.17
CA LEU A 180 1.29 -16.41 -7.04
C LEU A 180 1.79 -17.86 -6.95
N GLN A 181 1.23 -18.77 -7.73
CA GLN A 181 1.63 -20.18 -7.77
C GLN A 181 3.10 -20.31 -8.17
N SER A 182 3.80 -21.25 -7.55
CA SER A 182 5.23 -21.54 -7.74
C SER A 182 6.15 -20.37 -7.42
N LYS A 183 5.67 -19.35 -6.71
CA LYS A 183 6.48 -18.22 -6.25
C LYS A 183 7.11 -18.53 -4.90
N SER A 184 8.36 -18.13 -4.75
CA SER A 184 9.10 -18.21 -3.49
C SER A 184 8.91 -16.94 -2.67
N GLY A 185 9.18 -17.03 -1.37
CA GLY A 185 9.08 -15.90 -0.48
C GLY A 185 9.18 -16.28 0.99
N LEU A 186 8.47 -15.57 1.85
CA LEU A 186 8.37 -15.81 3.28
C LEU A 186 6.91 -16.10 3.67
N LYS A 187 6.70 -17.18 4.43
CA LYS A 187 5.47 -17.48 5.13
C LYS A 187 5.76 -17.50 6.62
N ASP A 188 5.07 -16.67 7.39
CA ASP A 188 5.30 -16.50 8.83
C ASP A 188 6.79 -16.25 9.15
N GLY A 189 7.47 -15.46 8.31
CA GLY A 189 8.90 -15.15 8.41
C GLY A 189 9.87 -16.28 8.04
N GLN A 190 9.38 -17.43 7.57
CA GLN A 190 10.20 -18.56 7.13
C GLN A 190 10.19 -18.68 5.60
N PRO A 191 11.35 -19.00 4.97
CA PRO A 191 11.41 -19.23 3.54
C PRO A 191 10.43 -20.35 3.11
N PHE A 192 9.71 -20.09 2.02
CA PHE A 192 8.81 -21.07 1.41
C PHE A 192 8.74 -20.91 -0.11
N THR A 193 8.25 -21.94 -0.79
CA THR A 193 7.76 -21.87 -2.17
C THR A 193 6.33 -22.35 -2.17
N ASP A 194 5.45 -21.61 -2.84
CA ASP A 194 4.03 -21.97 -2.88
C ASP A 194 3.78 -22.99 -3.98
N ASP A 195 3.96 -24.28 -3.64
CA ASP A 195 3.76 -25.42 -4.56
C ASP A 195 2.28 -25.81 -4.69
N ALA A 196 1.36 -25.05 -4.05
CA ALA A 196 -0.07 -25.29 -4.16
C ALA A 196 -0.57 -25.04 -5.60
N GLU A 197 -1.44 -25.90 -6.09
CA GLU A 197 -2.11 -25.72 -7.38
C GLU A 197 -2.95 -24.44 -7.37
N GLU A 198 -3.56 -24.12 -6.21
CA GLU A 198 -4.34 -22.91 -5.97
C GLU A 198 -3.88 -22.20 -4.69
N VAL A 199 -3.69 -20.90 -4.76
CA VAL A 199 -3.42 -20.04 -3.61
C VAL A 199 -4.76 -19.56 -3.05
N VAL A 200 -5.20 -20.18 -1.96
CA VAL A 200 -6.52 -19.93 -1.35
C VAL A 200 -6.36 -19.16 -0.05
N VAL A 201 -7.24 -18.17 0.15
CA VAL A 201 -7.45 -17.44 1.42
C VAL A 201 -8.88 -17.72 1.87
N ASP A 202 -9.05 -18.35 3.03
CA ASP A 202 -10.35 -18.78 3.56
C ASP A 202 -10.92 -17.87 4.66
N GLY A 203 -10.07 -16.97 5.19
CA GLY A 203 -10.45 -16.06 6.28
C GLY A 203 -10.52 -16.71 7.67
N GLY A 204 -10.42 -18.03 7.78
CA GLY A 204 -10.47 -18.72 9.08
C GLY A 204 -9.15 -18.62 9.84
N LEU A 205 -8.06 -18.97 9.18
CA LEU A 205 -6.70 -18.83 9.70
C LEU A 205 -6.02 -17.56 9.14
N GLU A 206 -5.10 -17.02 9.92
CA GLU A 206 -4.27 -15.93 9.42
C GLU A 206 -3.50 -16.39 8.19
N THR A 207 -3.55 -15.57 7.13
CA THR A 207 -2.71 -15.72 5.95
C THR A 207 -1.71 -14.58 5.96
N GLN A 208 -0.42 -14.90 6.09
CA GLN A 208 0.67 -13.94 5.96
C GLN A 208 1.76 -14.55 5.07
N ARG A 209 1.67 -14.24 3.78
CA ARG A 209 2.64 -14.70 2.78
C ARG A 209 3.20 -13.51 2.04
N LEU A 210 4.52 -13.44 1.99
CA LEU A 210 5.25 -12.44 1.22
C LEU A 210 5.90 -13.17 0.05
N TYR A 211 5.49 -12.86 -1.17
CA TYR A 211 6.02 -13.43 -2.39
C TYR A 211 7.03 -12.48 -3.00
N GLN A 212 8.19 -13.01 -3.35
CA GLN A 212 9.30 -12.26 -3.96
C GLN A 212 9.25 -12.36 -5.47
N ASP A 213 9.66 -11.29 -6.13
CA ASP A 213 9.85 -11.23 -7.57
C ASP A 213 8.63 -11.74 -8.37
N VAL A 214 7.44 -11.26 -7.97
CA VAL A 214 6.18 -11.61 -8.61
C VAL A 214 6.06 -10.92 -9.97
N GLN A 215 5.50 -11.62 -10.94
CA GLN A 215 5.16 -11.07 -12.26
C GLN A 215 4.19 -9.87 -12.10
N ARG A 216 3.95 -9.13 -13.16
CA ARG A 216 3.21 -7.86 -13.12
C ARG A 216 1.74 -7.98 -12.73
N GLU A 217 1.14 -9.16 -12.86
CA GLU A 217 -0.30 -9.36 -12.68
C GLU A 217 -0.60 -10.39 -11.59
N VAL A 218 -1.52 -10.01 -10.69
CA VAL A 218 -2.16 -10.89 -9.70
C VAL A 218 -3.66 -10.67 -9.80
N SER A 219 -4.46 -11.73 -9.81
CA SER A 219 -5.92 -11.58 -9.96
C SER A 219 -6.70 -12.54 -9.06
N TRP A 220 -7.95 -12.20 -8.79
CA TRP A 220 -8.89 -13.03 -8.04
C TRP A 220 -10.32 -12.75 -8.49
N VAL A 221 -11.17 -13.75 -8.28
CA VAL A 221 -12.61 -13.65 -8.55
C VAL A 221 -13.37 -13.61 -7.24
N THR A 222 -14.36 -12.74 -7.13
CA THR A 222 -15.25 -12.64 -5.97
C THR A 222 -16.69 -12.36 -6.43
N GLN A 223 -17.65 -12.58 -5.53
CA GLN A 223 -19.04 -12.25 -5.80
C GLN A 223 -19.23 -10.74 -5.89
N ALA A 224 -19.95 -10.26 -6.89
CA ALA A 224 -20.39 -8.89 -7.01
C ALA A 224 -21.63 -8.62 -6.12
N ALA A 225 -21.92 -7.34 -5.82
CA ALA A 225 -23.03 -6.97 -4.97
C ALA A 225 -24.41 -7.32 -5.55
N ASP A 226 -24.53 -7.45 -6.86
CA ASP A 226 -25.75 -7.87 -7.56
C ASP A 226 -25.96 -9.39 -7.63
N GLY A 227 -25.05 -10.15 -7.03
CA GLY A 227 -25.05 -11.62 -7.03
C GLY A 227 -24.31 -12.25 -8.23
N GLY A 228 -23.83 -11.45 -9.18
CA GLY A 228 -22.93 -11.91 -10.24
C GLY A 228 -21.51 -12.16 -9.73
N THR A 229 -20.59 -12.35 -10.64
CA THR A 229 -19.17 -12.52 -10.37
C THR A 229 -18.36 -11.39 -11.01
N LYS A 230 -17.32 -10.95 -10.30
CA LYS A 230 -16.35 -9.98 -10.81
C LYS A 230 -14.93 -10.49 -10.59
N LYS A 231 -14.06 -10.18 -11.54
CA LYS A 231 -12.63 -10.40 -11.44
C LYS A 231 -11.94 -9.07 -11.15
N LEU A 232 -11.09 -9.05 -10.14
CA LEU A 232 -10.16 -7.96 -9.92
C LEU A 232 -8.79 -8.40 -10.41
N THR A 233 -8.11 -7.48 -11.09
CA THR A 233 -6.74 -7.69 -11.58
C THR A 233 -5.87 -6.54 -11.10
N LEU A 234 -4.81 -6.86 -10.36
CA LEU A 234 -3.78 -5.93 -9.92
C LEU A 234 -2.57 -6.08 -10.82
N THR A 235 -2.20 -4.99 -11.47
CA THR A 235 -0.94 -4.84 -12.20
C THR A 235 -0.06 -3.83 -11.47
N LYS A 236 1.26 -3.93 -11.63
CA LYS A 236 2.21 -3.08 -10.93
C LYS A 236 3.47 -2.82 -11.72
N SER A 237 4.19 -1.76 -11.35
CA SER A 237 5.51 -1.49 -11.91
C SER A 237 6.54 -2.54 -11.46
N ALA A 238 7.61 -2.69 -12.24
CA ALA A 238 8.75 -3.52 -11.86
C ALA A 238 9.46 -3.04 -10.59
N ASN A 239 9.28 -1.75 -10.24
CA ASN A 239 9.85 -1.16 -9.03
C ASN A 239 9.11 -1.55 -7.74
N LEU A 240 8.02 -2.30 -7.84
CA LEU A 240 7.33 -2.95 -6.72
C LEU A 240 7.36 -4.47 -6.95
N PRO A 241 8.51 -5.14 -6.77
CA PRO A 241 8.69 -6.54 -7.19
C PRO A 241 7.89 -7.53 -6.37
N ASP A 242 7.62 -7.23 -5.12
CA ASP A 242 7.03 -8.16 -4.17
C ASP A 242 5.49 -8.02 -4.10
N ILE A 243 4.84 -9.06 -3.59
CA ILE A 243 3.42 -9.06 -3.21
C ILE A 243 3.28 -9.62 -1.80
N VAL A 244 2.63 -8.88 -0.93
CA VAL A 244 2.13 -9.41 0.34
C VAL A 244 0.69 -9.87 0.15
N LEU A 245 0.41 -11.12 0.52
CA LEU A 245 -0.94 -11.67 0.61
C LEU A 245 -1.26 -11.82 2.10
N TRP A 246 -2.25 -11.06 2.59
CA TRP A 246 -2.59 -11.05 4.00
C TRP A 246 -4.10 -11.06 4.26
N ASN A 247 -4.46 -11.78 5.30
CA ASN A 247 -5.75 -11.72 5.99
C ASN A 247 -5.51 -12.08 7.46
N SER A 248 -6.10 -11.34 8.38
CA SER A 248 -5.88 -11.53 9.82
C SER A 248 -6.39 -12.87 10.36
N GLY A 249 -7.27 -13.54 9.62
CA GLY A 249 -8.01 -14.66 10.15
C GLY A 249 -8.94 -14.26 11.33
N GLU A 250 -9.67 -15.22 11.87
CA GLU A 250 -10.60 -14.96 12.97
C GLU A 250 -9.89 -14.55 14.26
N ALA A 251 -8.82 -15.25 14.59
CA ALA A 251 -8.08 -14.99 15.84
C ALA A 251 -7.37 -13.64 15.82
N GLY A 252 -6.71 -13.28 14.68
CA GLY A 252 -6.07 -12.00 14.51
C GLY A 252 -7.07 -10.84 14.51
N ALA A 253 -8.21 -11.00 13.84
CA ALA A 253 -9.27 -9.99 13.83
C ALA A 253 -9.78 -9.63 15.24
N LYS A 254 -9.94 -10.64 16.12
CA LYS A 254 -10.33 -10.41 17.52
C LYS A 254 -9.30 -9.62 18.33
N GLY A 255 -8.04 -9.64 17.92
CA GLY A 255 -6.96 -8.84 18.53
C GLY A 255 -6.87 -7.41 18.00
N LEU A 256 -7.64 -7.03 16.98
CA LEU A 256 -7.65 -5.71 16.39
C LEU A 256 -8.87 -4.93 16.90
N GLU A 257 -8.64 -3.92 17.76
CA GLU A 257 -9.71 -3.11 18.37
C GLU A 257 -10.52 -2.31 17.31
N ASP A 258 -9.87 -1.99 16.20
CA ASP A 258 -10.41 -1.25 15.05
C ASP A 258 -11.00 -2.14 13.95
N MET A 259 -11.19 -3.45 14.21
CA MET A 259 -11.85 -4.40 13.32
C MET A 259 -13.24 -4.76 13.84
N GLU A 260 -14.25 -4.69 12.97
CA GLU A 260 -15.59 -5.17 13.31
C GLU A 260 -15.65 -6.70 13.40
N GLU A 261 -16.67 -7.21 14.09
CA GLU A 261 -16.94 -8.65 14.16
C GLU A 261 -17.22 -9.22 12.75
N GLY A 262 -16.54 -10.31 12.41
CA GLY A 262 -16.61 -10.93 11.08
C GLY A 262 -15.89 -10.15 9.98
N GLY A 263 -15.20 -9.03 10.28
CA GLY A 263 -14.51 -8.21 9.30
C GLY A 263 -13.48 -8.99 8.48
N HIS A 264 -12.79 -9.97 9.10
CA HIS A 264 -11.82 -10.86 8.42
C HIS A 264 -12.39 -11.66 7.23
N LEU A 265 -13.71 -11.84 7.17
CA LEU A 265 -14.38 -12.51 6.05
C LEU A 265 -14.74 -11.55 4.91
N ARG A 266 -14.47 -10.27 5.05
CA ARG A 266 -14.92 -9.21 4.13
C ARG A 266 -13.77 -8.59 3.33
N TYR A 267 -12.52 -8.98 3.57
CA TYR A 267 -11.37 -8.44 2.84
C TYR A 267 -10.32 -9.47 2.47
N LEU A 268 -9.57 -9.10 1.46
CA LEU A 268 -8.34 -9.73 1.02
C LEU A 268 -7.30 -8.62 0.82
N CYS A 269 -6.14 -8.73 1.46
CA CYS A 269 -5.02 -7.85 1.15
C CYS A 269 -4.14 -8.47 0.08
N VAL A 270 -3.96 -7.72 -1.01
CA VAL A 270 -2.98 -8.00 -2.08
C VAL A 270 -2.16 -6.74 -2.26
N GLU A 271 -0.94 -6.76 -1.76
CA GLU A 271 -0.17 -5.56 -1.47
C GLU A 271 1.14 -5.55 -2.27
N PRO A 272 1.23 -4.77 -3.34
CA PRO A 272 2.49 -4.62 -4.06
C PRO A 272 3.47 -3.75 -3.27
N GLY A 273 4.75 -4.14 -3.29
CA GLY A 273 5.77 -3.41 -2.55
C GLY A 273 7.20 -3.80 -2.87
N ILE A 274 8.10 -3.21 -2.10
CA ILE A 274 9.48 -3.62 -1.93
C ILE A 274 9.62 -4.01 -0.46
N CYS A 275 9.68 -5.31 -0.18
CA CYS A 275 9.66 -5.81 1.18
C CYS A 275 10.91 -6.62 1.52
N GLU A 276 11.24 -7.60 0.69
CA GLU A 276 12.28 -8.58 0.96
C GLU A 276 13.22 -8.81 -0.24
N SER A 277 12.78 -8.53 -1.48
CA SER A 277 13.61 -8.75 -2.68
C SER A 277 14.84 -7.84 -2.71
N ALA A 278 14.63 -6.57 -2.34
CA ALA A 278 15.67 -5.55 -2.22
C ALA A 278 15.09 -4.31 -1.53
N GLU A 279 15.94 -3.40 -1.11
CA GLU A 279 15.53 -2.02 -0.77
C GLU A 279 15.69 -1.14 -2.02
N ALA A 280 14.76 -0.19 -2.21
CA ALA A 280 14.95 0.84 -3.21
C ALA A 280 16.07 1.79 -2.75
N VAL A 281 16.97 2.12 -3.66
CA VAL A 281 18.02 3.13 -3.43
C VAL A 281 17.68 4.37 -4.25
N VAL A 282 17.70 5.54 -3.63
CA VAL A 282 17.48 6.83 -4.29
C VAL A 282 18.75 7.67 -4.12
N GLY A 283 19.47 7.88 -5.21
CA GLY A 283 20.67 8.72 -5.24
C GLY A 283 20.35 10.20 -5.03
N ALA A 284 21.36 10.99 -4.77
CA ALA A 284 21.25 12.45 -4.60
C ALA A 284 20.56 13.08 -5.82
N GLY A 285 19.50 13.84 -5.59
CA GLY A 285 18.70 14.48 -6.63
C GLY A 285 17.88 13.54 -7.53
N GLU A 286 17.87 12.23 -7.25
CA GLU A 286 17.08 11.27 -8.01
C GLU A 286 15.65 11.15 -7.51
N THR A 287 14.80 10.59 -8.36
CA THR A 287 13.41 10.25 -8.05
C THR A 287 13.18 8.77 -8.32
N TRP A 288 12.67 8.07 -7.31
CA TRP A 288 12.09 6.72 -7.46
C TRP A 288 10.60 6.82 -7.71
N MET A 289 10.07 5.90 -8.52
CA MET A 289 8.64 5.83 -8.81
C MET A 289 8.19 4.37 -8.83
N GLY A 290 7.07 4.10 -8.16
CA GLY A 290 6.36 2.82 -8.21
C GLY A 290 4.86 3.03 -8.33
N TRP A 291 4.15 2.12 -9.00
CA TRP A 291 2.70 2.22 -9.17
C TRP A 291 2.01 0.86 -9.13
N GLN A 292 0.74 0.88 -8.74
CA GLN A 292 -0.23 -0.19 -8.95
C GLN A 292 -1.41 0.32 -9.77
N GLU A 293 -2.02 -0.53 -10.56
CA GLU A 293 -3.32 -0.33 -11.19
C GLU A 293 -4.22 -1.54 -10.91
N ILE A 294 -5.41 -1.26 -10.45
CA ILE A 294 -6.42 -2.27 -10.16
C ILE A 294 -7.55 -2.08 -11.16
N SER A 295 -7.92 -3.15 -11.88
CA SER A 295 -9.07 -3.17 -12.78
C SER A 295 -10.14 -4.14 -12.30
N VAL A 296 -11.39 -3.84 -12.65
CA VAL A 296 -12.57 -4.65 -12.32
C VAL A 296 -13.31 -4.99 -13.59
N GLU A 297 -13.59 -6.27 -13.80
CA GLU A 297 -14.40 -6.77 -14.91
C GLU A 297 -15.48 -7.74 -14.41
N ALA A 298 -16.66 -7.70 -15.03
CA ALA A 298 -17.70 -8.72 -14.81
C ALA A 298 -17.31 -10.01 -15.54
N VAL A 299 -17.50 -11.16 -14.89
CA VAL A 299 -17.19 -12.50 -15.42
C VAL A 299 -18.35 -13.46 -15.24
#